data_7879af7976c50b9f8b5681d7c194b350
#
_entry.id   7879af7976c50b9f8b5681d7c194b350
#
_cell.length_a   1.000
_cell.length_b   1.000
_cell.length_c   1.000
_cell.angle_alpha   90.00
_cell.angle_beta   90.00
_cell.angle_gamma   90.00
#
_symmetry.space_group_name_H-M   'P 1'
#
loop_
_entity.id
_entity.type
_entity.pdbx_description
1 polymer ?
#
loop_
_entity_poly.entity_id
_entity_poly.type
_entity_poly.pdbx_seq_one_letter_code
_entity_poly.pdbx_strand_id
1 'polypeptide(L)'
;FLLLKTDLMPLSREAVDELENYVLEFGIDHYKWERESWPYLRGFHEGQDEESHSDSPRRARINQARQTIMDILTPWFDFAACSEGHTGADWGAQLYGLLETLQVPQHLYEWAKDAETVGDQESKASHEQMYNAVISFIDEISMVMKDEVLTLDEMMLLLEEGLSDVNYSMIPPSLDHVVITTIERGYSQWWPKVFVMGLNQGIFPQSMGDEGLIKDKDCLLYTSDAADE
;
A
#
# COMPACT_ATOMS: atom_id res chain seq x y z
N PHE A 1 13.25 2.38 5.21
CA PHE A 1 13.58 2.77 3.82
C PHE A 1 12.39 2.66 2.86
N LEU A 2 11.40 1.78 3.08
CA LEU A 2 10.23 1.70 2.20
C LEU A 2 9.57 3.07 2.04
N LEU A 3 9.26 3.78 3.14
CA LEU A 3 8.68 5.12 3.09
C LEU A 3 9.55 6.12 2.30
N LEU A 4 10.88 6.06 2.45
CA LEU A 4 11.80 6.96 1.74
C LEU A 4 11.80 6.75 0.22
N LYS A 5 11.38 5.55 -0.24
CA LYS A 5 11.32 5.17 -1.65
C LYS A 5 9.94 5.38 -2.29
N THR A 6 8.99 5.94 -1.54
CA THR A 6 7.65 6.27 -2.07
C THR A 6 7.57 7.64 -2.75
N ASP A 7 8.67 8.40 -2.74
CA ASP A 7 8.76 9.79 -3.21
C ASP A 7 7.85 10.78 -2.43
N LEU A 8 7.33 10.37 -1.25
CA LEU A 8 6.56 11.24 -0.35
C LEU A 8 7.45 12.07 0.58
N MET A 9 8.71 11.66 0.78
CA MET A 9 9.66 12.42 1.59
C MET A 9 10.33 13.52 0.74
N PRO A 10 10.62 14.69 1.31
CA PRO A 10 11.27 15.79 0.59
C PRO A 10 12.78 15.53 0.38
N LEU A 11 13.10 14.38 -0.21
CA LEU A 11 14.45 13.90 -0.51
C LEU A 11 14.50 13.39 -1.95
N SER A 12 15.58 13.72 -2.66
CA SER A 12 15.77 13.14 -3.99
C SER A 12 16.09 11.64 -3.90
N ARG A 13 15.74 10.90 -4.93
CA ARG A 13 16.03 9.47 -5.02
C ARG A 13 17.50 9.15 -4.81
N GLU A 14 18.39 9.97 -5.38
CA GLU A 14 19.84 9.85 -5.22
C GLU A 14 20.27 10.02 -3.75
N ALA A 15 19.67 10.97 -3.02
CA ALA A 15 19.95 11.17 -1.61
C ALA A 15 19.49 10.00 -0.75
N VAL A 16 18.33 9.42 -1.07
CA VAL A 16 17.81 8.21 -0.40
C VAL A 16 18.73 7.01 -0.66
N ASP A 17 19.15 6.79 -1.89
CA ASP A 17 20.05 5.68 -2.25
C ASP A 17 21.44 5.86 -1.61
N GLU A 18 21.97 7.10 -1.58
CA GLU A 18 23.24 7.41 -0.90
C GLU A 18 23.15 7.15 0.62
N LEU A 19 22.03 7.54 1.23
CA LEU A 19 21.74 7.32 2.65
C LEU A 19 21.59 5.83 2.98
N GLU A 20 20.84 5.07 2.17
CA GLU A 20 20.65 3.63 2.37
C GLU A 20 21.98 2.89 2.29
N ASN A 21 22.80 3.18 1.27
CA ASN A 21 24.13 2.60 1.14
C ASN A 21 25.01 2.93 2.35
N TYR A 22 24.93 4.14 2.87
CA TYR A 22 25.68 4.54 4.05
C TYR A 22 25.23 3.79 5.32
N VAL A 23 23.91 3.67 5.51
CA VAL A 23 23.32 2.93 6.64
C VAL A 23 23.74 1.46 6.62
N LEU A 24 23.71 0.84 5.44
CA LEU A 24 24.14 -0.55 5.25
C LEU A 24 25.67 -0.71 5.44
N GLU A 25 26.47 0.22 4.92
CA GLU A 25 27.93 0.18 5.02
C GLU A 25 28.41 0.23 6.49
N PHE A 26 27.75 1.04 7.33
CA PHE A 26 28.17 1.28 8.70
C PHE A 26 27.28 0.58 9.75
N GLY A 27 26.33 -0.24 9.32
CA GLY A 27 25.43 -0.99 10.21
C GLY A 27 24.71 -0.04 11.18
N ILE A 28 24.12 1.04 10.62
CA ILE A 28 23.41 2.03 11.42
C ILE A 28 22.00 1.53 11.68
N ASP A 29 21.68 1.34 12.94
CA ASP A 29 20.42 0.83 13.43
C ASP A 29 19.91 1.66 14.62
N HIS A 30 18.62 1.52 14.92
CA HIS A 30 17.90 1.98 16.10
C HIS A 30 18.47 3.30 16.71
N TYR A 31 19.07 3.26 17.93
CA TYR A 31 19.55 4.43 18.68
C TYR A 31 20.60 5.29 17.94
N LYS A 32 21.22 4.78 16.88
CA LYS A 32 22.19 5.54 16.11
C LYS A 32 21.53 6.63 15.28
N TRP A 33 20.23 6.48 14.94
CA TRP A 33 19.47 7.50 14.23
C TRP A 33 19.25 8.77 15.04
N GLU A 34 19.15 8.64 16.36
CA GLU A 34 18.94 9.75 17.32
C GLU A 34 20.19 10.59 17.56
N ARG A 35 21.37 10.13 17.14
CA ARG A 35 22.62 10.89 17.30
C ARG A 35 22.57 12.20 16.54
N GLU A 36 23.20 13.24 17.07
CA GLU A 36 23.30 14.57 16.46
C GLU A 36 23.91 14.51 15.04
N SER A 37 24.95 13.66 14.86
CA SER A 37 25.58 13.44 13.56
C SER A 37 26.19 12.04 13.45
N TRP A 38 26.35 11.58 12.20
CA TRP A 38 27.07 10.34 11.91
C TRP A 38 28.49 10.63 11.46
N PRO A 39 29.48 10.27 12.27
CA PRO A 39 30.90 10.57 11.99
C PRO A 39 31.57 9.52 11.11
N TYR A 40 30.88 8.44 10.72
CA TYR A 40 31.49 7.27 10.12
C TYR A 40 32.02 7.54 8.71
N LEU A 41 33.25 7.12 8.46
CA LEU A 41 33.92 7.15 7.16
C LEU A 41 34.64 5.81 6.92
N ARG A 42 34.77 5.41 5.65
CA ARG A 42 35.49 4.21 5.28
C ARG A 42 36.95 4.30 5.75
N GLY A 43 37.41 3.35 6.59
CA GLY A 43 38.74 3.35 7.18
C GLY A 43 38.84 4.06 8.53
N PHE A 44 37.74 4.54 9.10
CA PHE A 44 37.72 5.13 10.41
C PHE A 44 37.81 4.04 11.50
N HIS A 45 38.86 4.10 12.31
CA HIS A 45 38.99 3.34 13.57
C HIS A 45 38.71 4.28 14.71
N GLU A 46 37.85 3.89 15.65
CA GLU A 46 37.60 4.64 16.91
C GLU A 46 38.94 4.99 17.59
N GLY A 47 39.28 6.28 17.62
CA GLY A 47 40.51 6.79 18.24
C GLY A 47 41.46 7.57 17.35
N GLN A 48 41.16 7.77 16.06
CA GLN A 48 41.89 8.71 15.21
C GLN A 48 41.14 10.05 15.15
N ASP A 49 41.92 11.14 15.27
CA ASP A 49 41.43 12.52 15.43
C ASP A 49 40.24 12.88 14.57
N GLU A 50 39.14 13.21 15.22
CA GLU A 50 37.86 13.62 14.63
C GLU A 50 37.97 14.88 13.73
N GLU A 51 38.96 15.71 13.92
CA GLU A 51 39.11 17.02 13.28
C GLU A 51 39.40 16.96 11.77
N SER A 52 40.05 15.90 11.26
CA SER A 52 40.44 15.84 9.85
C SER A 52 39.36 15.27 8.91
N HIS A 53 38.28 14.72 9.46
CA HIS A 53 37.24 14.03 8.67
C HIS A 53 35.86 14.70 8.73
N SER A 54 35.72 15.83 9.46
CA SER A 54 34.43 16.51 9.67
C SER A 54 33.83 17.11 8.40
N ASP A 55 34.63 17.41 7.40
CA ASP A 55 34.25 18.19 6.23
C ASP A 55 34.03 17.40 4.93
N SER A 56 33.82 16.09 4.98
CA SER A 56 33.50 15.34 3.75
C SER A 56 32.13 15.79 3.23
N PRO A 57 32.04 16.34 2.00
CA PRO A 57 30.76 16.76 1.41
C PRO A 57 29.71 15.65 1.39
N ARG A 58 30.14 14.39 1.23
CA ARG A 58 29.26 13.22 1.30
C ARG A 58 28.61 13.11 2.69
N ARG A 59 29.41 13.22 3.75
CA ARG A 59 28.91 13.13 5.13
C ARG A 59 27.92 14.26 5.46
N ALA A 60 28.21 15.47 4.99
CA ALA A 60 27.29 16.60 5.16
C ALA A 60 25.92 16.31 4.49
N ARG A 61 25.91 15.82 3.25
CA ARG A 61 24.65 15.44 2.56
C ARG A 61 23.91 14.31 3.31
N ILE A 62 24.62 13.28 3.76
CA ILE A 62 24.04 12.17 4.53
C ILE A 62 23.40 12.67 5.83
N ASN A 63 24.12 13.50 6.59
CA ASN A 63 23.58 14.05 7.84
C ASN A 63 22.41 15.00 7.58
N GLN A 64 22.43 15.77 6.49
CA GLN A 64 21.30 16.60 6.09
C GLN A 64 20.07 15.76 5.74
N ALA A 65 20.23 14.71 4.94
CA ALA A 65 19.15 13.79 4.61
C ALA A 65 18.57 13.13 5.87
N ARG A 66 19.46 12.61 6.77
CA ARG A 66 19.04 12.07 8.06
C ARG A 66 18.23 13.09 8.87
N GLN A 67 18.73 14.33 8.97
CA GLN A 67 18.06 15.38 9.74
C GLN A 67 16.67 15.65 9.20
N THR A 68 16.52 15.79 7.88
CA THR A 68 15.22 15.95 7.24
C THR A 68 14.23 14.84 7.59
N ILE A 69 14.70 13.59 7.63
CA ILE A 69 13.87 12.44 8.01
C ILE A 69 13.48 12.53 9.49
N MET A 70 14.45 12.82 10.36
CA MET A 70 14.19 12.88 11.79
C MET A 70 13.27 14.04 12.17
N ASP A 71 13.41 15.19 11.54
CA ASP A 71 12.55 16.35 11.78
C ASP A 71 11.07 16.04 11.45
N ILE A 72 10.82 15.21 10.44
CA ILE A 72 9.47 14.80 10.05
C ILE A 72 8.93 13.67 10.92
N LEU A 73 9.76 12.66 11.22
CA LEU A 73 9.28 11.43 11.85
C LEU A 73 9.41 11.41 13.38
N THR A 74 10.28 12.23 13.99
CA THR A 74 10.45 12.27 15.45
C THR A 74 9.13 12.56 16.17
N PRO A 75 8.32 13.57 15.78
CA PRO A 75 7.04 13.82 16.44
C PRO A 75 6.09 12.61 16.43
N TRP A 76 6.11 11.85 15.34
CA TRP A 76 5.36 10.61 15.22
C TRP A 76 5.90 9.52 16.14
N PHE A 77 7.22 9.32 16.18
CA PHE A 77 7.84 8.32 17.05
C PHE A 77 7.64 8.65 18.53
N ASP A 78 7.77 9.93 18.92
CA ASP A 78 7.54 10.37 20.30
C ASP A 78 6.10 10.13 20.73
N PHE A 79 5.13 10.39 19.84
CA PHE A 79 3.73 10.09 20.08
C PHE A 79 3.51 8.57 20.19
N ALA A 80 3.99 7.79 19.24
CA ALA A 80 3.80 6.34 19.21
C ALA A 80 4.51 5.59 20.35
N ALA A 81 5.56 6.17 20.94
CA ALA A 81 6.31 5.56 22.05
C ALA A 81 5.58 5.58 23.40
N CYS A 82 4.42 6.23 23.49
CA CYS A 82 3.63 6.26 24.72
C CYS A 82 3.10 4.87 25.08
N SER A 83 3.60 4.30 26.17
CA SER A 83 3.22 2.96 26.61
C SER A 83 1.79 2.84 27.14
N GLU A 84 1.17 3.95 27.52
CA GLU A 84 -0.22 3.99 27.97
C GLU A 84 -1.21 4.01 26.80
N GLY A 85 -0.70 4.19 25.57
CA GLY A 85 -1.52 4.33 24.36
C GLY A 85 -2.15 5.71 24.23
N HIS A 86 -2.95 5.85 23.18
CA HIS A 86 -3.69 7.07 22.86
C HIS A 86 -5.12 6.71 22.45
N THR A 87 -6.05 7.66 22.55
CA THR A 87 -7.41 7.44 22.06
C THR A 87 -7.42 7.29 20.52
N GLY A 88 -8.42 6.60 19.98
CA GLY A 88 -8.59 6.50 18.53
C GLY A 88 -8.70 7.86 17.85
N ALA A 89 -9.27 8.86 18.55
CA ALA A 89 -9.31 10.23 18.04
C ALA A 89 -7.91 10.87 17.96
N ASP A 90 -7.05 10.63 18.97
CA ASP A 90 -5.67 11.15 18.96
C ASP A 90 -4.82 10.47 17.86
N TRP A 91 -4.96 9.16 17.70
CA TRP A 91 -4.32 8.41 16.62
C TRP A 91 -4.73 8.94 15.23
N GLY A 92 -6.05 9.17 15.03
CA GLY A 92 -6.53 9.73 13.76
C GLY A 92 -5.97 11.12 13.49
N ALA A 93 -5.96 12.00 14.48
CA ALA A 93 -5.39 13.34 14.35
C ALA A 93 -3.89 13.29 14.02
N GLN A 94 -3.15 12.38 14.64
CA GLN A 94 -1.72 12.22 14.40
C GLN A 94 -1.41 11.63 13.01
N LEU A 95 -2.19 10.63 12.57
CA LEU A 95 -2.09 10.07 11.21
C LEU A 95 -2.39 11.13 10.15
N TYR A 96 -3.47 11.90 10.34
CA TYR A 96 -3.81 12.99 9.44
C TYR A 96 -2.69 14.04 9.39
N GLY A 97 -2.15 14.46 10.54
CA GLY A 97 -1.02 15.38 10.64
C GLY A 97 0.23 14.88 9.92
N LEU A 98 0.51 13.59 9.96
CA LEU A 98 1.61 12.97 9.22
C LEU A 98 1.39 13.05 7.70
N LEU A 99 0.18 12.72 7.22
CA LEU A 99 -0.16 12.81 5.79
C LEU A 99 -0.06 14.25 5.26
N GLU A 100 -0.48 15.24 6.07
CA GLU A 100 -0.33 16.66 5.73
C GLU A 100 1.14 17.10 5.72
N THR A 101 1.94 16.68 6.71
CA THR A 101 3.37 16.99 6.78
C THR A 101 4.14 16.43 5.58
N LEU A 102 3.76 15.24 5.13
CA LEU A 102 4.29 14.57 3.94
C LEU A 102 3.67 15.10 2.63
N GLN A 103 2.75 16.06 2.69
CA GLN A 103 2.06 16.63 1.53
C GLN A 103 1.44 15.56 0.60
N VAL A 104 0.93 14.48 1.19
CA VAL A 104 0.39 13.35 0.42
C VAL A 104 -0.69 13.77 -0.58
N PRO A 105 -1.66 14.67 -0.24
CA PRO A 105 -2.68 15.11 -1.20
C PRO A 105 -2.05 15.78 -2.43
N GLN A 106 -1.01 16.59 -2.25
CA GLN A 106 -0.32 17.29 -3.32
C GLN A 106 0.42 16.32 -4.23
N HIS A 107 1.16 15.38 -3.66
CA HIS A 107 1.86 14.34 -4.43
C HIS A 107 0.90 13.48 -5.24
N LEU A 108 -0.19 13.02 -4.64
CA LEU A 108 -1.21 12.23 -5.35
C LEU A 108 -1.87 13.02 -6.49
N TYR A 109 -2.13 14.30 -6.29
CA TYR A 109 -2.65 15.17 -7.34
C TYR A 109 -1.66 15.32 -8.51
N GLU A 110 -0.36 15.52 -8.22
CA GLU A 110 0.68 15.61 -9.24
C GLU A 110 0.82 14.30 -10.01
N TRP A 111 0.85 13.16 -9.33
CA TRP A 111 0.92 11.83 -9.96
C TRP A 111 -0.32 11.55 -10.82
N ALA A 112 -1.51 11.94 -10.37
CA ALA A 112 -2.72 11.82 -11.18
C ALA A 112 -2.64 12.65 -12.46
N LYS A 113 -2.10 13.87 -12.38
CA LYS A 113 -1.88 14.75 -13.53
C LYS A 113 -0.83 14.19 -14.50
N ASP A 114 0.26 13.63 -13.98
CA ASP A 114 1.29 12.98 -14.79
C ASP A 114 0.73 11.75 -15.51
N ALA A 115 -0.05 10.92 -14.84
CA ALA A 115 -0.75 9.78 -15.43
C ALA A 115 -1.70 10.24 -16.56
N GLU A 116 -2.43 11.35 -16.38
CA GLU A 116 -3.29 11.94 -17.41
C GLU A 116 -2.49 12.34 -18.66
N THR A 117 -1.29 12.93 -18.50
CA THR A 117 -0.47 13.38 -19.64
C THR A 117 0.00 12.22 -20.51
N VAL A 118 0.23 11.05 -19.92
CA VAL A 118 0.61 9.81 -20.66
C VAL A 118 -0.61 8.97 -21.08
N GLY A 119 -1.81 9.41 -20.73
CA GLY A 119 -3.06 8.71 -21.09
C GLY A 119 -3.40 7.50 -20.21
N ASP A 120 -2.73 7.35 -19.09
CA ASP A 120 -2.99 6.27 -18.11
C ASP A 120 -4.16 6.67 -17.19
N GLN A 121 -5.36 6.36 -17.63
CA GLN A 121 -6.59 6.67 -16.90
C GLN A 121 -6.78 5.83 -15.65
N GLU A 122 -6.21 4.64 -15.62
CA GLU A 122 -6.30 3.73 -14.48
C GLU A 122 -5.48 4.27 -13.30
N SER A 123 -4.21 4.59 -13.52
CA SER A 123 -3.36 5.20 -12.50
C SER A 123 -3.89 6.55 -12.03
N LYS A 124 -4.40 7.39 -12.95
CA LYS A 124 -5.04 8.66 -12.59
C LYS A 124 -6.17 8.45 -11.59
N ALA A 125 -7.12 7.58 -11.92
CA ALA A 125 -8.27 7.33 -11.07
C ALA A 125 -7.87 6.69 -9.72
N SER A 126 -6.86 5.82 -9.73
CA SER A 126 -6.32 5.22 -8.52
C SER A 126 -5.76 6.29 -7.58
N HIS A 127 -4.94 7.22 -8.07
CA HIS A 127 -4.40 8.31 -7.28
C HIS A 127 -5.48 9.25 -6.73
N GLU A 128 -6.50 9.60 -7.54
CA GLU A 128 -7.60 10.46 -7.11
C GLU A 128 -8.47 9.82 -6.01
N GLN A 129 -8.65 8.49 -6.03
CA GLN A 129 -9.50 7.78 -5.08
C GLN A 129 -8.77 7.37 -3.80
N MET A 130 -7.47 7.08 -3.89
CA MET A 130 -6.67 6.55 -2.79
C MET A 130 -6.71 7.43 -1.55
N TYR A 131 -6.51 8.73 -1.70
CA TYR A 131 -6.51 9.67 -0.58
C TYR A 131 -7.85 9.67 0.17
N ASN A 132 -8.94 9.76 -0.58
CA ASN A 132 -10.27 9.74 0.01
C ASN A 132 -10.57 8.43 0.75
N ALA A 133 -10.12 7.30 0.21
CA ALA A 133 -10.29 6.00 0.85
C ALA A 133 -9.50 5.90 2.16
N VAL A 134 -8.24 6.36 2.17
CA VAL A 134 -7.42 6.38 3.39
C VAL A 134 -7.99 7.34 4.44
N ILE A 135 -8.39 8.54 4.05
CA ILE A 135 -8.99 9.50 4.98
C ILE A 135 -10.30 8.98 5.55
N SER A 136 -11.18 8.41 4.71
CA SER A 136 -12.44 7.82 5.19
C SER A 136 -12.20 6.72 6.23
N PHE A 137 -11.16 5.92 6.03
CA PHE A 137 -10.77 4.86 6.98
C PHE A 137 -10.22 5.45 8.30
N ILE A 138 -9.38 6.48 8.23
CA ILE A 138 -8.87 7.19 9.43
C ILE A 138 -10.04 7.83 10.21
N ASP A 139 -10.99 8.45 9.52
CA ASP A 139 -12.19 9.03 10.12
C ASP A 139 -13.04 7.96 10.78
N GLU A 140 -13.22 6.79 10.15
CA GLU A 140 -13.96 5.67 10.73
C GLU A 140 -13.31 5.18 12.03
N ILE A 141 -12.00 4.92 12.05
CA ILE A 141 -11.28 4.55 13.28
C ILE A 141 -11.47 5.64 14.34
N SER A 142 -11.25 6.90 13.97
CA SER A 142 -11.36 8.03 14.90
C SER A 142 -12.75 8.17 15.51
N MET A 143 -13.80 7.83 14.76
CA MET A 143 -15.17 7.90 15.20
C MET A 143 -15.56 6.69 16.06
N VAL A 144 -15.24 5.48 15.61
CA VAL A 144 -15.62 4.22 16.28
C VAL A 144 -14.84 4.02 17.56
N MET A 145 -13.54 4.32 17.54
CA MET A 145 -12.64 4.14 18.69
C MET A 145 -12.35 5.46 19.43
N LYS A 146 -13.27 6.43 19.33
CA LYS A 146 -13.07 7.81 19.77
C LYS A 146 -12.50 7.93 21.19
N ASP A 147 -13.07 7.19 22.13
CA ASP A 147 -12.76 7.24 23.54
C ASP A 147 -11.99 5.99 24.04
N GLU A 148 -11.74 5.03 23.14
CA GLU A 148 -10.99 3.82 23.43
C GLU A 148 -9.50 4.10 23.33
N VAL A 149 -8.74 3.66 24.34
CA VAL A 149 -7.28 3.81 24.36
C VAL A 149 -6.66 2.62 23.65
N LEU A 150 -5.89 2.89 22.60
CA LEU A 150 -5.20 1.92 21.76
C LEU A 150 -3.69 2.08 21.91
N THR A 151 -3.01 0.99 22.12
CA THR A 151 -1.55 0.91 22.03
C THR A 151 -1.09 0.99 20.57
N LEU A 152 0.20 1.21 20.34
CA LEU A 152 0.77 1.20 18.99
C LEU A 152 0.50 -0.13 18.25
N ASP A 153 0.68 -1.26 18.95
CA ASP A 153 0.49 -2.59 18.34
C ASP A 153 -0.96 -2.82 17.92
N GLU A 154 -1.93 -2.40 18.75
CA GLU A 154 -3.36 -2.48 18.43
C GLU A 154 -3.72 -1.57 17.25
N MET A 155 -3.21 -0.35 17.23
CA MET A 155 -3.43 0.56 16.11
C MET A 155 -2.80 0.05 14.81
N MET A 156 -1.59 -0.51 14.87
CA MET A 156 -0.92 -1.10 13.70
C MET A 156 -1.72 -2.28 13.13
N LEU A 157 -2.28 -3.13 14.00
CA LEU A 157 -3.14 -4.23 13.58
C LEU A 157 -4.41 -3.73 12.88
N LEU A 158 -5.06 -2.71 13.44
CA LEU A 158 -6.25 -2.10 12.83
C LEU A 158 -5.95 -1.48 11.47
N LEU A 159 -4.81 -0.79 11.34
CA LEU A 159 -4.36 -0.20 10.08
C LEU A 159 -4.05 -1.28 9.03
N GLU A 160 -3.36 -2.35 9.41
CA GLU A 160 -2.99 -3.44 8.50
C GLU A 160 -4.22 -4.15 7.96
N GLU A 161 -5.14 -4.57 8.82
CA GLU A 161 -6.37 -5.26 8.44
C GLU A 161 -7.32 -4.33 7.66
N GLY A 162 -7.54 -3.12 8.13
CA GLY A 162 -8.48 -2.21 7.51
C GLY A 162 -8.01 -1.68 6.16
N LEU A 163 -6.72 -1.36 6.01
CA LEU A 163 -6.18 -0.94 4.71
C LEU A 163 -6.09 -2.08 3.70
N SER A 164 -5.99 -3.34 4.15
CA SER A 164 -6.04 -4.51 3.25
C SER A 164 -7.41 -4.68 2.60
N ASP A 165 -8.47 -4.26 3.29
CA ASP A 165 -9.86 -4.34 2.80
C ASP A 165 -10.29 -3.12 1.97
N VAL A 166 -9.46 -2.09 1.87
CA VAL A 166 -9.73 -0.93 1.03
C VAL A 166 -9.73 -1.33 -0.45
N ASN A 167 -10.92 -1.43 -1.01
CA ASN A 167 -11.12 -1.72 -2.43
C ASN A 167 -11.29 -0.42 -3.21
N TYR A 168 -10.43 -0.19 -4.18
CA TYR A 168 -10.62 0.89 -5.16
C TYR A 168 -11.62 0.44 -6.21
N SER A 169 -12.65 1.25 -6.46
CA SER A 169 -13.50 1.04 -7.63
C SER A 169 -12.68 1.33 -8.87
N MET A 170 -12.16 0.28 -9.51
CA MET A 170 -11.59 0.43 -10.84
C MET A 170 -12.62 1.08 -11.74
N ILE A 171 -12.20 2.04 -12.55
CA ILE A 171 -13.06 2.65 -13.58
C ILE A 171 -13.65 1.50 -14.39
N PRO A 172 -14.97 1.48 -14.60
CA PRO A 172 -15.57 0.50 -15.51
C PRO A 172 -14.81 0.53 -16.83
N PRO A 173 -14.39 -0.64 -17.32
CA PRO A 173 -13.60 -0.71 -18.53
C PRO A 173 -14.27 0.10 -19.65
N SER A 174 -13.49 0.83 -20.43
CA SER A 174 -13.97 1.59 -21.56
C SER A 174 -14.68 0.65 -22.56
N LEU A 175 -15.60 1.17 -23.37
CA LEU A 175 -16.38 0.37 -24.34
C LEU A 175 -15.49 -0.38 -25.37
N ASP A 176 -14.22 -0.03 -25.46
CA ASP A 176 -13.26 -0.56 -26.43
C ASP A 176 -12.08 -1.27 -25.72
N HIS A 177 -12.38 -2.35 -25.01
CA HIS A 177 -11.36 -3.17 -24.34
C HIS A 177 -11.66 -4.66 -24.44
N VAL A 178 -10.62 -5.48 -24.22
CA VAL A 178 -10.72 -6.93 -24.16
C VAL A 178 -10.95 -7.34 -22.70
N VAL A 179 -12.07 -8.01 -22.46
CA VAL A 179 -12.40 -8.55 -21.14
C VAL A 179 -11.87 -9.97 -21.01
N ILE A 180 -11.04 -10.21 -20.01
CA ILE A 180 -10.60 -11.56 -19.60
C ILE A 180 -11.36 -11.91 -18.33
N THR A 181 -12.18 -12.96 -18.38
CA THR A 181 -13.05 -13.31 -17.26
C THR A 181 -13.28 -14.84 -17.22
N THR A 182 -13.87 -15.32 -16.14
CA THR A 182 -14.36 -16.69 -16.06
C THR A 182 -15.77 -16.79 -16.68
N ILE A 183 -16.18 -18.01 -17.03
CA ILE A 183 -17.48 -18.25 -17.66
C ILE A 183 -18.62 -17.85 -16.71
N GLU A 184 -18.48 -18.11 -15.42
CA GLU A 184 -19.48 -17.79 -14.38
C GLU A 184 -19.72 -16.28 -14.27
N ARG A 185 -18.69 -15.48 -14.53
CA ARG A 185 -18.80 -14.01 -14.49
C ARG A 185 -19.21 -13.39 -15.82
N GLY A 186 -18.92 -14.07 -16.94
CA GLY A 186 -19.16 -13.55 -18.29
C GLY A 186 -20.52 -13.92 -18.89
N TYR A 187 -21.26 -14.90 -18.33
CA TYR A 187 -22.48 -15.44 -18.96
C TYR A 187 -23.65 -14.46 -19.01
N SER A 188 -23.68 -13.46 -18.14
CA SER A 188 -24.80 -12.50 -18.07
C SER A 188 -24.66 -11.32 -19.01
N GLN A 189 -23.58 -11.22 -19.78
CA GLN A 189 -23.31 -10.10 -20.69
C GLN A 189 -23.29 -10.59 -22.16
N TRP A 190 -23.74 -9.72 -23.05
CA TRP A 190 -23.66 -10.00 -24.49
C TRP A 190 -22.30 -9.53 -25.05
N TRP A 191 -21.58 -10.44 -25.68
CA TRP A 191 -20.27 -10.19 -26.25
C TRP A 191 -20.29 -10.36 -27.77
N PRO A 192 -19.79 -9.38 -28.56
CA PRO A 192 -19.72 -9.51 -30.01
C PRO A 192 -18.81 -10.64 -30.49
N LYS A 193 -17.73 -10.89 -29.76
CA LYS A 193 -16.76 -11.98 -30.03
C LYS A 193 -16.27 -12.57 -28.69
N VAL A 194 -16.25 -13.88 -28.63
CA VAL A 194 -15.80 -14.62 -27.43
C VAL A 194 -14.75 -15.65 -27.86
N PHE A 195 -13.66 -15.67 -27.12
CA PHE A 195 -12.61 -16.70 -27.23
C PHE A 195 -12.62 -17.53 -25.94
N VAL A 196 -13.01 -18.77 -26.04
CA VAL A 196 -12.99 -19.68 -24.88
C VAL A 196 -11.73 -20.51 -24.92
N MET A 197 -10.94 -20.46 -23.84
CA MET A 197 -9.68 -21.19 -23.70
C MET A 197 -9.81 -22.25 -22.61
N GLY A 198 -8.96 -23.29 -22.68
CA GLY A 198 -8.96 -24.35 -21.68
C GLY A 198 -10.08 -25.37 -21.84
N LEU A 199 -10.65 -25.56 -23.04
CA LEU A 199 -11.66 -26.56 -23.37
C LEU A 199 -11.06 -27.98 -23.37
N ASN A 200 -10.56 -28.42 -22.23
CA ASN A 200 -10.04 -29.77 -22.08
C ASN A 200 -11.09 -30.68 -21.44
N GLN A 201 -11.16 -31.92 -21.91
CA GLN A 201 -12.08 -32.90 -21.37
C GLN A 201 -11.89 -33.08 -19.85
N GLY A 202 -12.97 -32.96 -19.08
CA GLY A 202 -12.96 -33.03 -17.61
C GLY A 202 -12.61 -31.73 -16.89
N ILE A 203 -12.14 -30.69 -17.61
CA ILE A 203 -11.91 -29.35 -17.06
C ILE A 203 -13.07 -28.43 -17.47
N PHE A 204 -13.39 -28.38 -18.77
CA PHE A 204 -14.56 -27.67 -19.29
C PHE A 204 -15.09 -28.35 -20.57
N PRO A 205 -16.38 -28.73 -20.60
CA PRO A 205 -17.29 -28.76 -19.44
C PRO A 205 -16.79 -29.71 -18.35
N GLN A 206 -16.98 -29.28 -17.10
CA GLN A 206 -16.66 -30.14 -15.96
C GLN A 206 -17.60 -31.33 -15.99
N SER A 207 -17.06 -32.55 -15.91
CA SER A 207 -17.89 -33.76 -15.73
C SER A 207 -18.60 -33.66 -14.38
N MET A 208 -19.90 -33.55 -14.40
CA MET A 208 -20.69 -33.63 -13.17
C MET A 208 -20.48 -35.02 -12.59
N GLY A 209 -19.85 -35.11 -11.41
CA GLY A 209 -19.76 -36.34 -10.66
C GLY A 209 -21.15 -36.72 -10.16
N ASP A 210 -21.49 -38.04 -10.26
CA ASP A 210 -22.73 -38.64 -9.76
C ASP A 210 -22.78 -38.63 -8.20
N GLU A 211 -22.47 -37.51 -7.54
CA GLU A 211 -22.38 -37.41 -6.07
C GLU A 211 -23.70 -37.06 -5.37
N GLY A 212 -24.83 -36.99 -6.09
CA GLY A 212 -26.14 -36.71 -5.51
C GLY A 212 -26.99 -37.95 -5.23
N LEU A 213 -27.93 -37.83 -4.28
CA LEU A 213 -28.99 -38.83 -4.03
C LEU A 213 -29.91 -39.02 -5.24
N ILE A 214 -29.97 -38.05 -6.14
CA ILE A 214 -30.74 -38.06 -7.41
C ILE A 214 -29.71 -37.93 -8.54
N LYS A 215 -29.65 -38.95 -9.38
CA LYS A 215 -28.74 -38.96 -10.54
C LYS A 215 -29.33 -38.13 -11.68
N ASP A 216 -28.47 -37.49 -12.46
CA ASP A 216 -28.88 -36.74 -13.64
C ASP A 216 -29.78 -37.52 -14.62
N LYS A 217 -29.59 -38.84 -14.68
CA LYS A 217 -30.47 -39.75 -15.43
C LYS A 217 -31.90 -39.76 -14.92
N ASP A 218 -32.11 -39.60 -13.61
CA ASP A 218 -33.43 -39.56 -13.01
C ASP A 218 -34.15 -38.24 -13.29
N CYS A 219 -33.38 -37.12 -13.38
CA CYS A 219 -33.91 -35.82 -13.80
C CYS A 219 -34.35 -35.81 -15.29
N LEU A 220 -33.58 -36.46 -16.17
CA LEU A 220 -33.89 -36.54 -17.58
C LEU A 220 -35.13 -37.41 -17.86
N LEU A 221 -35.36 -38.46 -17.08
CA LEU A 221 -36.60 -39.28 -17.16
C LEU A 221 -37.82 -38.48 -16.76
N TYR A 222 -37.71 -37.58 -15.76
CA TYR A 222 -38.84 -36.74 -15.32
C TYR A 222 -39.21 -35.63 -16.33
N THR A 223 -38.23 -35.11 -17.07
CA THR A 223 -38.47 -34.06 -18.08
C THR A 223 -38.95 -34.64 -19.40
N SER A 224 -38.67 -35.89 -19.75
CA SER A 224 -39.17 -36.53 -20.98
C SER A 224 -40.61 -36.96 -20.86
N ASP A 225 -41.09 -37.41 -19.68
CA ASP A 225 -42.48 -37.78 -19.43
C ASP A 225 -43.43 -36.57 -19.40
N ALA A 226 -42.91 -35.34 -19.07
CA ALA A 226 -43.74 -34.13 -19.10
C ALA A 226 -43.91 -33.50 -20.47
N ALA A 227 -43.22 -33.99 -21.50
CA ALA A 227 -43.32 -33.49 -22.87
C ALA A 227 -44.30 -34.32 -23.76
N ASP A 228 -44.81 -35.44 -23.25
CA ASP A 228 -45.73 -36.33 -23.94
C ASP A 228 -47.20 -36.21 -23.46
N GLU A 229 -47.52 -35.24 -22.55
CA GLU A 229 -48.88 -34.80 -22.25
C GLU A 229 -49.16 -33.40 -22.87
#